data_d2ab2da435dad571eb46035708b10dd6
#
_entry.id   d2ab2da435dad571eb46035708b10dd6
#
_cell.length_a   1.000
_cell.length_b   1.000
_cell.length_c   1.000
_cell.angle_alpha   90.00
_cell.angle_beta   90.00
_cell.angle_gamma   90.00
#
_symmetry.space_group_name_H-M   'P 1'
#
loop_
_entity.id
_entity.type
_entity.pdbx_description
1 polymer ?
#
loop_
_entity_poly.entity_id
_entity_poly.type
_entity_poly.pdbx_seq_one_letter_code
_entity_poly.pdbx_strand_id
1 'polypeptide(L)'
;GAVKTMAAAEEAGIKRFVMVSTFRTGREEMAKENALQTYTIAKSYADEWLKNRTQLDWTIVHPGILVNEAGTGNISVGMGQEIAEVPRQDVAQTLLAVLRSDNTIKKEFGYDYVRFSDEPEYKPLPPEVKKELETNEWWKKRNIGPDDPGF
;
A
#
# COMPACT_ATOMS: atom_id res chain seq x y z
N GLY A 1 -11.51 -2.61 2.55
CA GLY A 1 -10.81 -2.81 1.33
C GLY A 1 -9.61 -3.74 1.46
N ALA A 2 -8.40 -3.24 1.37
CA ALA A 2 -7.16 -4.03 1.21
C ALA A 2 -6.95 -5.09 2.30
N VAL A 3 -7.10 -4.75 3.58
CA VAL A 3 -6.91 -5.71 4.68
C VAL A 3 -7.87 -6.90 4.60
N LYS A 4 -9.12 -6.69 4.19
CA LYS A 4 -10.08 -7.79 3.97
C LYS A 4 -9.61 -8.74 2.86
N THR A 5 -9.03 -8.19 1.80
CA THR A 5 -8.48 -8.99 0.70
C THR A 5 -7.26 -9.80 1.15
N MET A 6 -6.38 -9.19 1.96
CA MET A 6 -5.23 -9.88 2.54
C MET A 6 -5.65 -11.06 3.41
N ALA A 7 -6.60 -10.85 4.34
CA ALA A 7 -7.12 -11.90 5.19
C ALA A 7 -7.79 -13.02 4.39
N ALA A 8 -8.56 -12.69 3.36
CA ALA A 8 -9.18 -13.67 2.48
C ALA A 8 -8.12 -14.49 1.70
N ALA A 9 -7.02 -13.85 1.28
CA ALA A 9 -5.92 -14.54 0.63
C ALA A 9 -5.26 -15.56 1.58
N GLU A 10 -4.99 -15.17 2.83
CA GLU A 10 -4.43 -16.08 3.85
C GLU A 10 -5.38 -17.24 4.16
N GLU A 11 -6.68 -16.94 4.35
CA GLU A 11 -7.72 -17.97 4.57
C GLU A 11 -7.82 -18.96 3.41
N ALA A 12 -7.62 -18.50 2.18
CA ALA A 12 -7.61 -19.33 0.97
C ALA A 12 -6.28 -20.05 0.72
N GLY A 13 -5.27 -19.86 1.58
CA GLY A 13 -3.94 -20.46 1.41
C GLY A 13 -3.11 -19.83 0.27
N ILE A 14 -3.52 -18.68 -0.24
CA ILE A 14 -2.78 -17.95 -1.27
C ILE A 14 -1.61 -17.24 -0.57
N LYS A 15 -0.39 -17.53 -1.02
CA LYS A 15 0.82 -16.93 -0.44
C LYS A 15 1.25 -15.68 -1.17
N ARG A 16 1.28 -15.69 -2.51
CA ARG A 16 1.76 -14.58 -3.33
C ARG A 16 0.74 -13.46 -3.40
N PHE A 17 1.12 -12.27 -2.95
CA PHE A 17 0.23 -11.11 -2.91
C PHE A 17 0.94 -9.87 -3.44
N VAL A 18 0.39 -9.24 -4.47
CA VAL A 18 0.94 -8.01 -5.03
C VAL A 18 -0.08 -6.89 -4.85
N MET A 19 0.34 -5.81 -4.24
CA MET A 19 -0.52 -4.66 -3.96
C MET A 19 -0.03 -3.42 -4.68
N VAL A 20 -0.97 -2.72 -5.32
CA VAL A 20 -0.74 -1.36 -5.84
C VAL A 20 -1.10 -0.36 -4.75
N SER A 21 -0.11 0.34 -4.27
CA SER A 21 -0.27 1.43 -3.34
C SER A 21 -0.20 2.79 -4.04
N THR A 22 0.43 3.78 -3.47
CA THR A 22 0.59 5.11 -4.07
C THR A 22 1.93 5.71 -3.66
N PHE A 23 2.52 6.51 -4.52
CA PHE A 23 3.73 7.28 -4.21
C PHE A 23 3.56 8.25 -3.02
N ARG A 24 2.33 8.46 -2.55
CA ARG A 24 2.01 9.39 -1.45
C ARG A 24 2.14 8.75 -0.06
N THR A 25 2.27 7.45 0.06
CA THR A 25 2.44 6.79 1.35
C THR A 25 3.75 7.22 1.99
N GLY A 26 3.73 7.48 3.29
CA GLY A 26 4.86 8.10 3.99
C GLY A 26 5.00 9.61 3.78
N ARG A 27 4.08 10.23 3.02
CA ARG A 27 4.06 11.67 2.70
C ARG A 27 2.70 12.29 3.01
N GLU A 28 2.08 11.88 4.10
CA GLU A 28 0.74 12.34 4.51
C GLU A 28 0.68 13.86 4.65
N GLU A 29 1.82 14.50 4.93
CA GLU A 29 1.90 15.96 5.01
C GLU A 29 1.60 16.65 3.68
N MET A 30 1.98 16.06 2.56
CA MET A 30 1.66 16.57 1.23
C MET A 30 0.16 16.49 0.89
N ALA A 31 -0.58 15.69 1.65
CA ALA A 31 -2.01 15.49 1.46
C ALA A 31 -2.87 16.29 2.44
N LYS A 32 -2.28 16.99 3.44
CA LYS A 32 -3.02 17.64 4.53
C LYS A 32 -4.06 18.66 4.07
N GLU A 33 -3.93 19.21 2.88
CA GLU A 33 -4.79 20.27 2.35
C GLU A 33 -5.71 19.82 1.22
N ASN A 34 -5.80 18.51 0.93
CA ASN A 34 -6.61 18.05 -0.19
C ASN A 34 -7.47 16.82 0.14
N ALA A 35 -8.47 16.58 -0.71
CA ALA A 35 -9.40 15.46 -0.58
C ALA A 35 -8.74 14.05 -0.62
N LEU A 36 -7.45 13.97 -0.95
CA LEU A 36 -6.71 12.71 -1.00
C LEU A 36 -6.05 12.32 0.33
N GLN A 37 -6.17 13.14 1.39
CA GLN A 37 -5.56 12.85 2.68
C GLN A 37 -6.04 11.52 3.24
N THR A 38 -7.36 11.34 3.36
CA THR A 38 -7.96 10.10 3.86
C THR A 38 -7.56 8.89 3.01
N TYR A 39 -7.52 9.06 1.68
CA TYR A 39 -7.06 8.03 0.77
C TYR A 39 -5.59 7.65 1.03
N THR A 40 -4.72 8.64 1.18
CA THR A 40 -3.28 8.42 1.41
C THR A 40 -3.04 7.70 2.73
N ILE A 41 -3.71 8.14 3.80
CA ILE A 41 -3.65 7.50 5.12
C ILE A 41 -4.12 6.04 5.02
N ALA A 42 -5.27 5.79 4.38
CA ALA A 42 -5.79 4.43 4.22
C ALA A 42 -4.84 3.51 3.44
N LYS A 43 -4.11 4.06 2.45
CA LYS A 43 -3.08 3.32 1.71
C LYS A 43 -1.86 3.03 2.58
N SER A 44 -1.37 4.01 3.34
CA SER A 44 -0.24 3.82 4.27
C SER A 44 -0.54 2.72 5.29
N TYR A 45 -1.72 2.73 5.89
CA TYR A 45 -2.11 1.66 6.81
C TYR A 45 -2.22 0.29 6.15
N ALA A 46 -2.70 0.22 4.91
CA ALA A 46 -2.75 -1.03 4.17
C ALA A 46 -1.34 -1.57 3.88
N ASP A 47 -0.39 -0.69 3.54
CA ASP A 47 1.00 -1.05 3.30
C ASP A 47 1.64 -1.60 4.59
N GLU A 48 1.48 -0.90 5.71
CA GLU A 48 2.01 -1.34 7.01
C GLU A 48 1.36 -2.63 7.49
N TRP A 49 0.04 -2.78 7.31
CA TRP A 49 -0.64 -4.02 7.64
C TRP A 49 -0.07 -5.20 6.85
N LEU A 50 0.09 -5.05 5.55
CA LEU A 50 0.64 -6.08 4.68
C LEU A 50 2.05 -6.50 5.11
N LYS A 51 2.89 -5.53 5.44
CA LYS A 51 4.27 -5.76 5.86
C LYS A 51 4.37 -6.46 7.22
N ASN A 52 3.58 -6.02 8.19
CA ASN A 52 3.80 -6.35 9.60
C ASN A 52 2.79 -7.36 10.17
N ARG A 53 1.65 -7.58 9.49
CA ARG A 53 0.52 -8.34 10.02
C ARG A 53 0.14 -9.56 9.18
N THR A 54 0.82 -9.81 8.07
CA THR A 54 0.54 -10.97 7.22
C THR A 54 1.75 -11.87 7.05
N GLN A 55 1.49 -13.14 6.76
CA GLN A 55 2.52 -14.09 6.34
C GLN A 55 2.59 -14.22 4.81
N LEU A 56 1.94 -13.32 4.08
CA LEU A 56 1.92 -13.31 2.62
C LEU A 56 3.31 -13.03 2.03
N ASP A 57 3.62 -13.65 0.93
CA ASP A 57 4.78 -13.35 0.09
C ASP A 57 4.46 -12.10 -0.74
N TRP A 58 4.46 -10.96 -0.04
CA TRP A 58 3.98 -9.71 -0.58
C TRP A 58 5.00 -8.96 -1.45
N THR A 59 4.49 -8.16 -2.37
CA THR A 59 5.20 -7.07 -3.03
C THR A 59 4.30 -5.86 -3.10
N ILE A 60 4.82 -4.67 -2.80
CA ILE A 60 4.08 -3.41 -2.90
C ILE A 60 4.67 -2.57 -4.04
N VAL A 61 3.80 -2.10 -4.92
CA VAL A 61 4.16 -1.21 -6.03
C VAL A 61 3.53 0.16 -5.79
N HIS A 62 4.35 1.20 -5.78
CA HIS A 62 3.93 2.59 -5.55
C HIS A 62 4.04 3.39 -6.86
N PRO A 63 3.06 3.33 -7.76
CA PRO A 63 3.12 4.09 -9.00
C PRO A 63 2.98 5.60 -8.74
N GLY A 64 3.52 6.39 -9.66
CA GLY A 64 3.31 7.82 -9.73
C GLY A 64 1.88 8.19 -10.16
N ILE A 65 1.73 9.29 -10.88
CA ILE A 65 0.42 9.77 -11.36
C ILE A 65 -0.04 8.87 -12.52
N LEU A 66 -1.16 8.19 -12.32
CA LEU A 66 -1.70 7.26 -13.33
C LEU A 66 -2.40 8.01 -14.47
N VAL A 67 -1.96 7.75 -15.71
CA VAL A 67 -2.53 8.32 -16.94
C VAL A 67 -3.09 7.24 -17.87
N ASN A 68 -3.86 7.65 -18.88
CA ASN A 68 -4.54 6.74 -19.80
C ASN A 68 -3.86 6.64 -21.19
N GLU A 69 -2.73 7.29 -21.34
CA GLU A 69 -1.91 7.20 -22.56
C GLU A 69 -1.46 5.77 -22.82
N ALA A 70 -1.04 5.52 -24.05
CA ALA A 70 -0.48 4.22 -24.42
C ALA A 70 0.77 3.90 -23.59
N GLY A 71 0.93 2.66 -23.22
CA GLY A 71 2.11 2.20 -22.51
C GLY A 71 3.38 2.38 -23.32
N THR A 72 4.45 2.71 -22.66
CA THR A 72 5.78 2.88 -23.25
C THR A 72 6.59 1.59 -23.27
N GLY A 73 6.16 0.60 -22.47
CA GLY A 73 6.92 -0.62 -22.21
C GLY A 73 8.12 -0.44 -21.29
N ASN A 74 8.31 0.77 -20.76
CA ASN A 74 9.41 1.10 -19.85
C ASN A 74 8.88 1.73 -18.57
N ILE A 75 9.52 1.40 -17.46
CA ILE A 75 9.31 2.06 -16.18
C ILE A 75 10.66 2.41 -15.57
N SER A 76 10.73 3.55 -14.90
CA SER A 76 11.85 3.88 -14.02
C SER A 76 11.48 3.47 -12.61
N VAL A 77 12.35 2.71 -11.97
CA VAL A 77 12.16 2.22 -10.60
C VAL A 77 13.37 2.63 -9.78
N GLY A 78 13.15 3.20 -8.61
CA GLY A 78 14.26 3.57 -7.74
C GLY A 78 13.87 4.57 -6.66
N MET A 79 14.85 4.87 -5.82
CA MET A 79 14.78 5.91 -4.79
C MET A 79 15.18 7.25 -5.41
N GLY A 80 14.51 8.33 -5.01
CA GLY A 80 14.88 9.68 -5.43
C GLY A 80 14.44 10.07 -6.86
N GLN A 81 13.55 9.29 -7.47
CA GLN A 81 12.96 9.66 -8.77
C GLN A 81 11.95 10.80 -8.58
N GLU A 82 11.88 11.73 -9.53
CA GLU A 82 10.80 12.72 -9.57
C GLU A 82 9.45 12.02 -9.80
N ILE A 83 8.40 12.55 -9.18
CA ILE A 83 7.04 12.03 -9.36
C ILE A 83 6.65 12.26 -10.81
N ALA A 84 6.56 11.18 -11.57
CA ALA A 84 6.22 11.21 -12.98
C ALA A 84 4.84 10.61 -13.25
N GLU A 85 4.27 10.95 -14.39
CA GLU A 85 3.12 10.28 -14.95
C GLU A 85 3.52 8.87 -15.43
N VAL A 86 2.65 7.89 -15.16
CA VAL A 86 2.86 6.51 -15.61
C VAL A 86 1.58 5.95 -16.23
N PRO A 87 1.66 5.43 -17.46
CA PRO A 87 0.54 4.76 -18.10
C PRO A 87 0.07 3.55 -17.28
N ARG A 88 -1.24 3.41 -17.13
CA ARG A 88 -1.82 2.23 -16.45
C ARG A 88 -1.41 0.91 -17.09
N GLN A 89 -1.16 0.92 -18.39
CA GLN A 89 -0.67 -0.24 -19.12
C GLN A 89 0.73 -0.66 -18.64
N ASP A 90 1.64 0.29 -18.41
CA ASP A 90 2.98 0.00 -17.92
C ASP A 90 2.94 -0.50 -16.45
N VAL A 91 2.05 0.05 -15.64
CA VAL A 91 1.80 -0.49 -14.29
C VAL A 91 1.31 -1.94 -14.37
N ALA A 92 0.38 -2.25 -15.25
CA ALA A 92 -0.13 -3.61 -15.42
C ALA A 92 0.99 -4.59 -15.87
N GLN A 93 1.85 -4.18 -16.77
CA GLN A 93 3.02 -4.97 -17.17
C GLN A 93 3.99 -5.18 -16.00
N THR A 94 4.21 -4.15 -15.19
CA THR A 94 5.03 -4.24 -13.97
C THR A 94 4.46 -5.26 -13.01
N LEU A 95 3.16 -5.24 -12.73
CA LEU A 95 2.50 -6.21 -11.84
C LEU A 95 2.68 -7.63 -12.36
N LEU A 96 2.58 -7.83 -13.66
CA LEU A 96 2.77 -9.14 -14.28
C LEU A 96 4.22 -9.64 -14.14
N ALA A 97 5.19 -8.75 -14.33
CA ALA A 97 6.61 -9.05 -14.14
C ALA A 97 6.91 -9.40 -12.68
N VAL A 98 6.38 -8.61 -11.75
CA VAL A 98 6.53 -8.81 -10.31
C VAL A 98 5.95 -10.15 -9.85
N LEU A 99 4.78 -10.52 -10.33
CA LEU A 99 4.14 -11.80 -10.01
C LEU A 99 4.98 -13.01 -10.44
N ARG A 100 5.80 -12.86 -11.48
CA ARG A 100 6.68 -13.90 -12.04
C ARG A 100 8.08 -13.92 -11.44
N SER A 101 8.38 -12.98 -10.52
CA SER A 101 9.73 -12.77 -10.01
C SER A 101 9.79 -12.93 -8.50
N ASP A 102 10.29 -14.08 -8.03
CA ASP A 102 10.40 -14.38 -6.59
C ASP A 102 11.35 -13.42 -5.86
N ASN A 103 12.32 -12.84 -6.54
CA ASN A 103 13.23 -11.84 -5.97
C ASN A 103 12.55 -10.52 -5.58
N THR A 104 11.28 -10.34 -5.94
CA THR A 104 10.44 -9.20 -5.52
C THR A 104 9.63 -9.48 -4.24
N ILE A 105 9.69 -10.69 -3.69
CA ILE A 105 9.02 -11.07 -2.45
C ILE A 105 9.60 -10.26 -1.28
N LYS A 106 8.70 -9.74 -0.43
CA LYS A 106 9.03 -8.86 0.71
C LYS A 106 9.78 -7.59 0.28
N LYS A 107 9.44 -7.10 -0.92
CA LYS A 107 9.98 -5.84 -1.46
C LYS A 107 8.86 -4.85 -1.77
N GLU A 108 9.20 -3.59 -1.59
CA GLU A 108 8.41 -2.47 -2.08
C GLU A 108 9.27 -1.60 -2.99
N PHE A 109 8.67 -1.08 -4.04
CA PHE A 109 9.35 -0.19 -4.98
C PHE A 109 8.35 0.70 -5.70
N GLY A 110 8.84 1.85 -6.11
CA GLY A 110 8.03 2.84 -6.80
C GLY A 110 8.84 4.08 -7.09
N TYR A 111 8.13 5.12 -7.41
CA TYR A 111 8.71 6.43 -7.61
C TYR A 111 8.93 7.08 -6.26
N ASP A 112 10.17 7.38 -5.98
CA ASP A 112 10.64 8.22 -4.90
C ASP A 112 10.17 7.80 -3.49
N TYR A 113 10.65 6.65 -3.03
CA TYR A 113 10.58 6.29 -1.62
C TYR A 113 11.74 6.96 -0.88
N VAL A 114 11.53 8.16 -0.39
CA VAL A 114 12.41 8.76 0.61
C VAL A 114 12.06 8.14 1.96
N ARG A 115 12.88 7.25 2.44
CA ARG A 115 12.83 6.78 3.82
C ARG A 115 13.20 7.96 4.72
N PHE A 116 12.21 8.59 5.33
CA PHE A 116 12.46 9.49 6.43
C PHE A 116 12.67 8.64 7.68
N SER A 117 13.89 8.76 8.24
CA SER A 117 14.34 8.25 9.54
C SER A 117 13.94 6.83 9.96
N ASP A 118 14.84 6.20 10.68
CA ASP A 118 14.87 4.78 11.04
C ASP A 118 13.78 4.30 12.03
N GLU A 119 12.75 5.11 12.31
CA GLU A 119 11.59 4.70 13.09
C GLU A 119 10.30 5.23 12.45
N PRO A 120 9.31 4.35 12.17
CA PRO A 120 7.98 4.82 11.80
C PRO A 120 7.35 5.53 12.99
N GLU A 121 7.18 6.83 12.90
CA GLU A 121 6.37 7.57 13.86
C GLU A 121 4.91 7.10 13.71
N TYR A 122 4.46 6.33 14.67
CA TYR A 122 3.13 5.76 14.67
C TYR A 122 2.11 6.88 14.87
N LYS A 123 1.45 7.29 13.80
CA LYS A 123 0.38 8.29 13.89
C LYS A 123 -0.94 7.61 14.24
N PRO A 124 -1.67 8.10 15.24
CA PRO A 124 -2.95 7.53 15.61
C PRO A 124 -3.94 7.59 14.45
N LEU A 125 -4.78 6.57 14.35
CA LEU A 125 -5.86 6.50 13.36
C LEU A 125 -6.74 7.76 13.42
N PRO A 126 -7.12 8.34 12.26
CA PRO A 126 -8.14 9.36 12.20
C PRO A 126 -9.43 8.89 12.89
N PRO A 127 -10.13 9.78 13.63
CA PRO A 127 -11.32 9.41 14.39
C PRO A 127 -12.41 8.71 13.59
N GLU A 128 -12.60 9.09 12.33
CA GLU A 128 -13.55 8.48 11.41
C GLU A 128 -13.17 7.04 11.04
N VAL A 129 -11.88 6.77 10.81
CA VAL A 129 -11.37 5.43 10.53
C VAL A 129 -11.47 4.56 11.78
N LYS A 130 -11.11 5.11 12.95
CA LYS A 130 -11.25 4.44 14.23
C LYS A 130 -12.69 4.03 14.47
N LYS A 131 -13.65 4.93 14.26
CA LYS A 131 -15.08 4.68 14.41
C LYS A 131 -15.59 3.60 13.45
N GLU A 132 -15.13 3.61 12.19
CA GLU A 132 -15.50 2.58 11.22
C GLU A 132 -15.02 1.20 11.67
N LEU A 133 -13.79 1.10 12.18
CA LEU A 133 -13.25 -0.14 12.71
C LEU A 133 -14.03 -0.65 13.93
N GLU A 134 -14.37 0.23 14.86
CA GLU A 134 -15.16 -0.11 16.05
C GLU A 134 -16.56 -0.64 15.73
N THR A 135 -17.16 -0.15 14.66
CA THR A 135 -18.53 -0.53 14.25
C THR A 135 -18.60 -1.69 13.28
N ASN A 136 -17.51 -2.07 12.67
CA ASN A 136 -17.48 -3.09 11.63
C ASN A 136 -17.42 -4.51 12.21
N GLU A 137 -18.47 -5.29 12.03
CA GLU A 137 -18.60 -6.67 12.52
C GLU A 137 -17.49 -7.62 12.03
N TRP A 138 -16.91 -7.35 10.87
CA TRP A 138 -15.83 -8.16 10.34
C TRP A 138 -14.56 -8.05 11.21
N TRP A 139 -14.24 -6.84 11.69
CA TRP A 139 -13.12 -6.59 12.59
C TRP A 139 -13.34 -7.21 13.96
N LYS A 140 -14.54 -7.03 14.51
CA LYS A 140 -14.92 -7.60 15.82
C LYS A 140 -14.76 -9.12 15.86
N LYS A 141 -15.17 -9.82 14.81
CA LYS A 141 -15.02 -11.28 14.73
C LYS A 141 -13.57 -11.75 14.76
N ARG A 142 -12.61 -10.90 14.40
CA ARG A 142 -11.17 -11.20 14.38
C ARG A 142 -10.42 -10.65 15.57
N ASN A 143 -11.15 -10.10 16.53
CA ASN A 143 -10.58 -9.46 17.71
C ASN A 143 -9.54 -8.37 17.39
N ILE A 144 -9.76 -7.66 16.28
CA ILE A 144 -8.93 -6.54 15.82
C ILE A 144 -9.62 -5.25 16.26
N GLY A 145 -8.99 -4.50 17.13
CA GLY A 145 -9.50 -3.24 17.67
C GLY A 145 -8.63 -2.04 17.27
N PRO A 146 -9.16 -0.83 17.46
CA PRO A 146 -8.43 0.39 17.18
C PRO A 146 -7.20 0.61 18.08
N ASP A 147 -7.12 -0.10 19.18
CA ASP A 147 -6.00 -0.07 20.12
C ASP A 147 -5.01 -1.23 19.90
N ASP A 148 -5.20 -2.00 18.84
CA ASP A 148 -4.27 -3.05 18.46
C ASP A 148 -2.93 -2.41 18.03
N PRO A 149 -1.78 -2.83 18.63
CA PRO A 149 -0.47 -2.21 18.39
C PRO A 149 0.03 -2.30 16.94
N GLY A 150 -0.78 -2.75 16.03
CA GLY A 150 -0.53 -2.76 14.60
C GLY A 150 -1.41 -1.81 13.80
N PHE A 151 -2.13 -0.95 14.48
CA PHE A 151 -2.79 0.20 13.88
C PHE A 151 -2.02 1.46 14.15
#